data_d3a69f33d865e3d9e13aef4d92db5749
#
_entry.id   d3a69f33d865e3d9e13aef4d92db5749
#
_cell.length_a   1.000
_cell.length_b   1.000
_cell.length_c   1.000
_cell.angle_alpha   90.00
_cell.angle_beta   90.00
_cell.angle_gamma   90.00
#
_symmetry.space_group_name_H-M   'P 1'
#
loop_
_entity.id
_entity.type
_entity.pdbx_description
1 polymer ?
#
loop_
_entity_poly.entity_id
_entity_poly.type
_entity_poly.pdbx_seq_one_letter_code
_entity_poly.pdbx_strand_id
1 'polypeptide(L)'
;YRGAAPINRAIMNGEKQSGLTTFLLNEKTDCGKIILQQKIEIGEKMTAGELHDTMMQQAPDLIKNTIAVLLSDNPVLEEQTIENEEQLRPAPKIFKPDMLIDWHWNGEKILSHIRGLCPYPAAFAEFEDRETNKIHHLKVFFADFEKKNIDPSSVGEMRIEDKDKIEVNCNDGVIKLLDIQISGKKRMKAEEFLRGFRIRH
;
A
#
# COMPACT_ATOMS: atom_id res chain seq x y z
N TYR A 1 -11.96 -3.19 -8.08
CA TYR A 1 -11.94 -2.85 -6.66
C TYR A 1 -13.11 -1.92 -6.32
N ARG A 2 -14.04 -2.39 -5.50
CA ARG A 2 -15.18 -1.58 -5.04
C ARG A 2 -15.12 -1.38 -3.54
N GLY A 3 -15.25 -0.12 -3.05
CA GLY A 3 -15.24 0.19 -1.62
C GLY A 3 -14.50 1.48 -1.27
N ALA A 4 -14.09 1.61 -0.01
CA ALA A 4 -13.54 2.85 0.54
C ALA A 4 -12.05 3.08 0.29
N ALA A 5 -11.28 2.03 -0.07
CA ALA A 5 -9.82 2.12 -0.21
C ALA A 5 -9.28 1.40 -1.48
N PRO A 6 -9.81 1.67 -2.70
CA PRO A 6 -9.43 0.93 -3.90
C PRO A 6 -7.96 1.11 -4.28
N ILE A 7 -7.40 2.31 -4.16
CA ILE A 7 -6.00 2.62 -4.47
C ILE A 7 -5.06 1.83 -3.57
N ASN A 8 -5.31 1.89 -2.25
CA ASN A 8 -4.50 1.17 -1.27
C ASN A 8 -4.55 -0.34 -1.50
N ARG A 9 -5.77 -0.90 -1.63
CA ARG A 9 -5.97 -2.36 -1.79
C ARG A 9 -5.37 -2.89 -3.09
N ALA A 10 -5.40 -2.12 -4.18
CA ALA A 10 -4.75 -2.51 -5.43
C ALA A 10 -3.24 -2.73 -5.23
N ILE A 11 -2.53 -1.79 -4.59
CA ILE A 11 -1.10 -1.93 -4.33
C ILE A 11 -0.81 -3.01 -3.27
N MET A 12 -1.58 -3.06 -2.18
CA MET A 12 -1.43 -4.10 -1.14
C MET A 12 -1.56 -5.51 -1.71
N ASN A 13 -2.40 -5.70 -2.72
CA ASN A 13 -2.60 -6.97 -3.41
C ASN A 13 -1.57 -7.23 -4.52
N GLY A 14 -0.61 -6.33 -4.74
CA GLY A 14 0.46 -6.51 -5.72
C GLY A 14 0.01 -6.35 -7.16
N GLU A 15 -1.10 -5.63 -7.42
CA GLU A 15 -1.55 -5.33 -8.78
C GLU A 15 -0.46 -4.57 -9.55
N LYS A 16 -0.38 -4.85 -10.84
CA LYS A 16 0.55 -4.17 -11.75
C LYS A 16 -0.13 -3.04 -12.52
N GLN A 17 -1.44 -2.96 -12.43
CA GLN A 17 -2.26 -1.98 -13.13
C GLN A 17 -3.46 -1.56 -12.29
N SER A 18 -3.84 -0.31 -12.40
CA SER A 18 -5.06 0.27 -11.87
C SER A 18 -5.68 1.18 -12.92
N GLY A 19 -6.61 2.07 -12.55
CA GLY A 19 -7.16 3.01 -13.50
C GLY A 19 -8.24 3.91 -12.94
N LEU A 20 -8.68 4.80 -13.81
CA LEU A 20 -9.82 5.68 -13.61
C LEU A 20 -10.96 5.23 -14.51
N THR A 21 -12.17 5.24 -14.00
CA THR A 21 -13.38 4.89 -14.74
C THR A 21 -14.43 5.96 -14.54
N THR A 22 -15.02 6.45 -15.63
CA THR A 22 -16.22 7.25 -15.60
C THR A 22 -17.42 6.40 -16.02
N PHE A 23 -18.54 6.53 -15.31
CA PHE A 23 -19.74 5.73 -15.56
C PHE A 23 -21.00 6.52 -15.24
N LEU A 24 -22.13 6.12 -15.81
CA LEU A 24 -23.43 6.71 -15.48
C LEU A 24 -23.90 6.21 -14.11
N LEU A 25 -24.48 7.09 -13.32
CA LEU A 25 -25.11 6.70 -12.06
C LEU A 25 -26.43 5.97 -12.34
N ASN A 26 -26.70 4.95 -11.55
CA ASN A 26 -27.97 4.23 -11.49
C ASN A 26 -28.34 3.96 -10.03
N GLU A 27 -29.42 3.22 -9.78
CA GLU A 27 -29.90 2.90 -8.42
C GLU A 27 -28.93 2.00 -7.62
N LYS A 28 -28.06 1.24 -8.31
CA LYS A 28 -27.06 0.38 -7.69
C LYS A 28 -25.71 1.11 -7.64
N THR A 29 -25.09 1.13 -6.48
CA THR A 29 -23.78 1.77 -6.29
C THR A 29 -22.72 1.13 -7.21
N ASP A 30 -21.98 1.97 -7.93
CA ASP A 30 -20.85 1.61 -8.79
C ASP A 30 -21.16 0.59 -9.90
N CYS A 31 -22.41 0.50 -10.35
CA CYS A 31 -22.87 -0.50 -11.33
C CYS A 31 -23.42 0.11 -12.64
N GLY A 32 -23.28 1.41 -12.87
CA GLY A 32 -23.76 2.04 -14.08
C GLY A 32 -22.90 1.76 -15.31
N LYS A 33 -23.43 2.08 -16.51
CA LYS A 33 -22.70 1.89 -17.77
C LYS A 33 -21.43 2.72 -17.81
N ILE A 34 -20.32 2.09 -18.20
CA ILE A 34 -19.02 2.74 -18.36
C ILE A 34 -19.08 3.67 -19.56
N ILE A 35 -18.53 4.88 -19.38
CA ILE A 35 -18.38 5.88 -20.43
C ILE A 35 -16.95 5.80 -20.98
N LEU A 36 -15.94 5.91 -20.09
CA LEU A 36 -14.53 5.80 -20.43
C LEU A 36 -13.75 5.13 -19.30
N GLN A 37 -12.68 4.45 -19.68
CA GLN A 37 -11.69 3.91 -18.77
C GLN A 37 -10.31 4.35 -19.20
N GLN A 38 -9.47 4.67 -18.21
CA GLN A 38 -8.07 4.97 -18.41
C GLN A 38 -7.23 4.09 -17.49
N LYS A 39 -6.37 3.26 -18.07
CA LYS A 39 -5.47 2.38 -17.35
C LYS A 39 -4.23 3.14 -16.90
N ILE A 40 -3.72 2.79 -15.72
CA ILE A 40 -2.53 3.37 -15.10
C ILE A 40 -1.66 2.22 -14.62
N GLU A 41 -0.42 2.17 -15.10
CA GLU A 41 0.55 1.17 -14.66
C GLU A 41 1.03 1.46 -13.23
N ILE A 42 1.15 0.41 -12.42
CA ILE A 42 1.69 0.47 -11.08
C ILE A 42 3.13 -0.01 -11.12
N GLY A 43 4.08 0.92 -10.98
CA GLY A 43 5.51 0.61 -10.91
C GLY A 43 5.86 -0.22 -9.67
N GLU A 44 6.96 -0.95 -9.74
CA GLU A 44 7.40 -1.88 -8.68
C GLU A 44 7.54 -1.22 -7.30
N LYS A 45 7.97 0.04 -7.26
CA LYS A 45 8.17 0.80 -6.02
C LYS A 45 7.08 1.85 -5.77
N MET A 46 6.09 1.95 -6.65
CA MET A 46 5.03 2.95 -6.55
C MET A 46 4.22 2.76 -5.27
N THR A 47 4.01 3.85 -4.56
CA THR A 47 3.18 3.91 -3.34
C THR A 47 1.73 4.27 -3.64
N ALA A 48 0.83 4.07 -2.68
CA ALA A 48 -0.56 4.50 -2.82
C ALA A 48 -0.70 6.02 -3.00
N GLY A 49 0.17 6.81 -2.35
CA GLY A 49 0.20 8.26 -2.55
C GLY A 49 0.60 8.64 -3.96
N GLU A 50 1.65 8.04 -4.52
CA GLU A 50 2.10 8.32 -5.89
C GLU A 50 1.07 7.88 -6.95
N LEU A 51 0.40 6.73 -6.73
CA LEU A 51 -0.69 6.31 -7.60
C LEU A 51 -1.87 7.28 -7.54
N HIS A 52 -2.26 7.72 -6.32
CA HIS A 52 -3.28 8.75 -6.13
C HIS A 52 -2.92 10.04 -6.87
N ASP A 53 -1.70 10.54 -6.73
CA ASP A 53 -1.26 11.78 -7.37
C ASP A 53 -1.25 11.65 -8.90
N THR A 54 -0.84 10.49 -9.42
CA THR A 54 -0.92 10.16 -10.86
C THR A 54 -2.37 10.20 -11.34
N MET A 55 -3.29 9.59 -10.58
CA MET A 55 -4.73 9.62 -10.89
C MET A 55 -5.29 11.04 -10.87
N MET A 56 -4.92 11.84 -9.87
CA MET A 56 -5.34 13.25 -9.77
C MET A 56 -4.87 14.09 -10.95
N GLN A 57 -3.67 13.85 -11.47
CA GLN A 57 -3.13 14.55 -12.63
C GLN A 57 -3.84 14.16 -13.92
N GLN A 58 -4.28 12.93 -14.06
CA GLN A 58 -4.92 12.41 -15.28
C GLN A 58 -6.45 12.58 -15.29
N ALA A 59 -7.08 12.74 -14.13
CA ALA A 59 -8.53 12.85 -14.00
C ALA A 59 -9.16 14.02 -14.82
N PRO A 60 -8.57 15.23 -14.90
CA PRO A 60 -9.16 16.33 -15.66
C PRO A 60 -9.35 16.02 -17.15
N ASP A 61 -8.35 15.38 -17.78
CA ASP A 61 -8.44 15.00 -19.19
C ASP A 61 -9.47 13.89 -19.41
N LEU A 62 -9.55 12.91 -18.51
CA LEU A 62 -10.57 11.88 -18.57
C LEU A 62 -11.98 12.49 -18.44
N ILE A 63 -12.18 13.43 -17.53
CA ILE A 63 -13.47 14.11 -17.35
C ILE A 63 -13.85 14.91 -18.60
N LYS A 64 -12.90 15.67 -19.17
CA LYS A 64 -13.12 16.43 -20.41
C LYS A 64 -13.54 15.50 -21.56
N ASN A 65 -12.83 14.39 -21.73
CA ASN A 65 -13.17 13.40 -22.76
C ASN A 65 -14.52 12.72 -22.49
N THR A 66 -14.85 12.44 -21.23
CA THR A 66 -16.16 11.91 -20.83
C THR A 66 -17.30 12.83 -21.25
N ILE A 67 -17.16 14.14 -21.00
CA ILE A 67 -18.16 15.14 -21.41
C ILE A 67 -18.29 15.16 -22.93
N ALA A 68 -17.19 15.14 -23.66
CA ALA A 68 -17.21 15.10 -25.13
C ALA A 68 -17.94 13.86 -25.66
N VAL A 69 -17.73 12.68 -25.06
CA VAL A 69 -18.50 11.47 -25.42
C VAL A 69 -19.99 11.64 -25.15
N LEU A 70 -20.37 12.16 -24.00
CA LEU A 70 -21.77 12.33 -23.61
C LEU A 70 -22.53 13.37 -24.49
N LEU A 71 -21.81 14.35 -25.05
CA LEU A 71 -22.36 15.36 -25.92
C LEU A 71 -22.40 14.96 -27.41
N SER A 72 -21.85 13.77 -27.74
CA SER A 72 -21.90 13.24 -29.11
C SER A 72 -23.31 12.73 -29.45
N ASP A 73 -23.66 12.72 -30.75
CA ASP A 73 -24.98 12.29 -31.23
C ASP A 73 -25.32 10.82 -30.86
N ASN A 74 -24.32 9.95 -30.75
CA ASN A 74 -24.47 8.54 -30.41
C ASN A 74 -23.40 8.07 -29.43
N PRO A 75 -23.53 8.36 -28.13
CA PRO A 75 -22.56 7.96 -27.13
C PRO A 75 -22.55 6.43 -26.99
N VAL A 76 -21.40 5.82 -27.21
CA VAL A 76 -21.20 4.38 -26.96
C VAL A 76 -20.91 4.17 -25.48
N LEU A 77 -21.79 3.47 -24.79
CA LEU A 77 -21.68 3.15 -23.37
C LEU A 77 -21.56 1.63 -23.21
N GLU A 78 -20.63 1.21 -22.37
CA GLU A 78 -20.33 -0.21 -22.13
C GLU A 78 -21.03 -0.68 -20.85
N GLU A 79 -21.74 -1.81 -20.91
CA GLU A 79 -22.30 -2.45 -19.71
C GLU A 79 -21.16 -2.99 -18.83
N GLN A 80 -21.26 -2.81 -17.52
CA GLN A 80 -20.37 -3.48 -16.60
C GLN A 80 -20.76 -4.95 -16.48
N THR A 81 -20.19 -5.79 -17.37
CA THR A 81 -20.36 -7.25 -17.29
C THR A 81 -19.47 -7.81 -16.19
N ILE A 82 -20.09 -8.36 -15.18
CA ILE A 82 -19.40 -9.14 -14.15
C ILE A 82 -19.52 -10.60 -14.61
N GLU A 83 -18.50 -11.07 -15.33
CA GLU A 83 -18.47 -12.45 -15.85
C GLU A 83 -18.36 -13.48 -14.70
N ASN A 84 -17.75 -13.07 -13.57
CA ASN A 84 -17.64 -13.90 -12.38
C ASN A 84 -17.58 -13.02 -11.12
N GLU A 85 -18.53 -13.18 -10.19
CA GLU A 85 -18.54 -12.44 -8.90
C GLU A 85 -17.28 -12.69 -8.06
N GLU A 86 -16.63 -13.85 -8.22
CA GLU A 86 -15.34 -14.17 -7.56
C GLU A 86 -14.18 -13.28 -8.01
N GLN A 87 -14.29 -12.62 -9.16
CA GLN A 87 -13.28 -11.67 -9.67
C GLN A 87 -13.45 -10.27 -9.04
N LEU A 88 -14.58 -10.01 -8.39
CA LEU A 88 -14.78 -8.77 -7.68
C LEU A 88 -13.87 -8.72 -6.46
N ARG A 89 -12.93 -7.77 -6.46
CA ARG A 89 -12.06 -7.53 -5.32
C ARG A 89 -12.65 -6.42 -4.45
N PRO A 90 -13.08 -6.73 -3.23
CA PRO A 90 -13.56 -5.71 -2.31
C PRO A 90 -12.41 -4.80 -1.88
N ALA A 91 -12.72 -3.52 -1.68
CA ALA A 91 -11.79 -2.53 -1.15
C ALA A 91 -12.34 -1.91 0.14
N PRO A 92 -12.47 -2.69 1.22
CA PRO A 92 -13.02 -2.19 2.47
C PRO A 92 -12.12 -1.11 3.07
N LYS A 93 -12.73 -0.27 3.91
CA LYS A 93 -12.01 0.74 4.70
C LYS A 93 -10.88 0.09 5.48
N ILE A 94 -9.76 0.79 5.57
CA ILE A 94 -8.58 0.36 6.31
C ILE A 94 -8.71 0.82 7.75
N PHE A 95 -8.64 -0.12 8.68
CA PHE A 95 -8.65 0.11 10.13
C PHE A 95 -7.27 -0.13 10.72
N LYS A 96 -7.07 0.26 11.97
CA LYS A 96 -5.77 0.13 12.65
C LYS A 96 -5.19 -1.31 12.60
N PRO A 97 -5.97 -2.38 12.82
CA PRO A 97 -5.44 -3.74 12.68
C PRO A 97 -4.92 -4.07 11.27
N ASP A 98 -5.56 -3.50 10.23
CA ASP A 98 -5.13 -3.70 8.83
C ASP A 98 -3.78 -3.04 8.50
N MET A 99 -3.26 -2.19 9.35
CA MET A 99 -2.00 -1.47 9.14
C MET A 99 -0.81 -2.18 9.77
N LEU A 100 -1.06 -3.16 10.67
CA LEU A 100 0.00 -3.91 11.34
C LEU A 100 0.72 -4.81 10.32
N ILE A 101 2.05 -4.79 10.35
CA ILE A 101 2.88 -5.67 9.54
C ILE A 101 2.91 -7.05 10.20
N ASP A 102 2.49 -8.07 9.45
CA ASP A 102 2.64 -9.46 9.85
C ASP A 102 3.92 -10.02 9.21
N TRP A 103 4.92 -10.25 10.03
CA TRP A 103 6.22 -10.74 9.59
C TRP A 103 6.20 -12.20 9.09
N HIS A 104 5.13 -12.96 9.33
CA HIS A 104 4.93 -14.29 8.77
C HIS A 104 4.52 -14.28 7.29
N TRP A 105 4.25 -13.11 6.72
CA TRP A 105 4.09 -12.98 5.27
C TRP A 105 5.44 -13.10 4.56
N ASN A 106 5.38 -13.41 3.26
CA ASN A 106 6.56 -13.29 2.40
C ASN A 106 6.95 -11.81 2.20
N GLY A 107 8.23 -11.57 1.90
CA GLY A 107 8.78 -10.22 1.79
C GLY A 107 8.08 -9.34 0.75
N GLU A 108 7.70 -9.89 -0.40
CA GLU A 108 6.99 -9.16 -1.45
C GLU A 108 5.61 -8.67 -0.99
N LYS A 109 4.89 -9.50 -0.22
CA LYS A 109 3.61 -9.11 0.37
C LYS A 109 3.80 -8.01 1.41
N ILE A 110 4.85 -8.09 2.24
CA ILE A 110 5.19 -7.04 3.22
C ILE A 110 5.51 -5.73 2.51
N LEU A 111 6.33 -5.76 1.45
CA LEU A 111 6.63 -4.55 0.66
C LEU A 111 5.38 -3.95 0.03
N SER A 112 4.51 -4.78 -0.54
CA SER A 112 3.25 -4.33 -1.13
C SER A 112 2.32 -3.72 -0.09
N HIS A 113 2.27 -4.29 1.12
CA HIS A 113 1.53 -3.76 2.26
C HIS A 113 2.06 -2.38 2.69
N ILE A 114 3.38 -2.23 2.86
CA ILE A 114 4.01 -0.95 3.22
C ILE A 114 3.71 0.11 2.16
N ARG A 115 3.93 -0.19 0.88
CA ARG A 115 3.67 0.73 -0.23
C ARG A 115 2.19 1.10 -0.35
N GLY A 116 1.30 0.12 -0.18
CA GLY A 116 -0.15 0.32 -0.25
C GLY A 116 -0.70 1.21 0.87
N LEU A 117 0.04 1.37 1.97
CA LEU A 117 -0.32 2.23 3.09
C LEU A 117 0.47 3.54 3.15
N CYS A 118 1.47 3.72 2.28
CA CYS A 118 2.32 4.91 2.23
C CYS A 118 1.71 6.01 1.33
N PRO A 119 1.73 7.29 1.75
CA PRO A 119 2.24 7.82 3.01
C PRO A 119 1.24 7.76 4.16
N TYR A 120 -0.03 7.51 3.89
CA TYR A 120 -1.10 7.51 4.88
C TYR A 120 -2.06 6.34 4.61
N PRO A 121 -2.48 5.62 5.68
CA PRO A 121 -2.24 5.84 7.12
C PRO A 121 -0.85 5.40 7.62
N ALA A 122 -0.03 4.77 6.80
CA ALA A 122 1.25 4.11 7.00
C ALA A 122 1.12 2.73 7.70
N ALA A 123 1.88 1.76 7.20
CA ALA A 123 2.06 0.49 7.88
C ALA A 123 2.85 0.70 9.19
N PHE A 124 2.63 -0.15 10.18
CA PHE A 124 3.41 -0.09 11.40
C PHE A 124 3.78 -1.48 11.92
N ALA A 125 4.87 -1.53 12.68
CA ALA A 125 5.27 -2.65 13.50
C ALA A 125 5.25 -2.27 14.98
N GLU A 126 5.09 -3.27 15.84
CA GLU A 126 5.24 -3.14 17.28
C GLU A 126 6.52 -3.84 17.71
N PHE A 127 7.30 -3.19 18.56
CA PHE A 127 8.45 -3.82 19.19
C PHE A 127 8.49 -3.47 20.67
N GLU A 128 8.92 -4.43 21.48
CA GLU A 128 9.09 -4.27 22.90
C GLU A 128 10.53 -3.87 23.22
N ASP A 129 10.69 -2.77 23.96
CA ASP A 129 11.98 -2.41 24.53
C ASP A 129 12.21 -3.27 25.79
N ARG A 130 13.20 -4.15 25.73
CA ARG A 130 13.48 -5.12 26.80
C ARG A 130 13.90 -4.51 28.14
N GLU A 131 14.43 -3.27 28.14
CA GLU A 131 14.82 -2.61 29.39
C GLU A 131 13.61 -1.98 30.09
N THR A 132 12.68 -1.43 29.32
CA THR A 132 11.55 -0.66 29.86
C THR A 132 10.24 -1.42 29.81
N ASN A 133 10.18 -2.61 29.17
CA ASN A 133 8.98 -3.38 28.84
C ASN A 133 7.91 -2.53 28.12
N LYS A 134 8.35 -1.54 27.37
CA LYS A 134 7.49 -0.58 26.68
C LYS A 134 7.29 -0.99 25.25
N ILE A 135 6.02 -1.10 24.82
CA ILE A 135 5.69 -1.34 23.42
C ILE A 135 5.79 -0.02 22.66
N HIS A 136 6.61 -0.02 21.63
CA HIS A 136 6.78 1.09 20.71
C HIS A 136 6.10 0.77 19.38
N HIS A 137 5.38 1.75 18.82
CA HIS A 137 4.85 1.68 17.48
C HIS A 137 5.83 2.35 16.51
N LEU A 138 6.30 1.59 15.54
CA LEU A 138 7.20 2.06 14.50
C LEU A 138 6.47 2.07 13.16
N LYS A 139 6.12 3.24 12.64
CA LYS A 139 5.60 3.36 11.28
C LYS A 139 6.71 3.12 10.27
N VAL A 140 6.39 2.40 9.21
CA VAL A 140 7.31 2.07 8.11
C VAL A 140 6.74 2.65 6.82
N PHE A 141 7.52 3.47 6.14
CA PHE A 141 7.13 4.12 4.88
C PHE A 141 7.81 3.52 3.67
N PHE A 142 9.08 3.11 3.83
CA PHE A 142 9.84 2.42 2.80
C PHE A 142 10.69 1.31 3.42
N ALA A 143 10.79 0.21 2.70
CA ALA A 143 11.64 -0.92 3.03
C ALA A 143 12.11 -1.59 1.75
N ASP A 144 13.20 -2.34 1.84
CA ASP A 144 13.67 -3.28 0.82
C ASP A 144 13.59 -4.71 1.36
N PHE A 145 13.54 -5.69 0.45
CA PHE A 145 13.49 -7.10 0.77
C PHE A 145 14.72 -7.82 0.18
N GLU A 146 15.32 -8.67 0.99
CA GLU A 146 16.39 -9.58 0.58
C GLU A 146 15.97 -11.02 0.90
N LYS A 147 15.84 -11.84 -0.15
CA LYS A 147 15.48 -13.25 0.00
C LYS A 147 16.62 -14.03 0.64
N LYS A 148 16.33 -14.68 1.76
CA LYS A 148 17.28 -15.52 2.53
C LYS A 148 16.54 -16.69 3.16
N ASN A 149 17.28 -17.77 3.46
CA ASN A 149 16.75 -18.81 4.33
C ASN A 149 16.73 -18.30 5.77
N ILE A 150 15.58 -18.28 6.36
CA ILE A 150 15.34 -17.80 7.73
C ILE A 150 14.90 -19.00 8.58
N ASP A 151 15.43 -19.07 9.79
CA ASP A 151 14.91 -19.99 10.79
C ASP A 151 13.48 -19.56 11.17
N PRO A 152 12.46 -20.42 11.02
CA PRO A 152 11.09 -20.09 11.35
C PRO A 152 10.88 -19.54 12.77
N SER A 153 11.73 -19.96 13.72
CA SER A 153 11.68 -19.46 15.10
C SER A 153 12.15 -18.00 15.26
N SER A 154 12.86 -17.46 14.27
CA SER A 154 13.38 -16.08 14.27
C SER A 154 12.53 -15.10 13.47
N VAL A 155 11.39 -15.52 12.91
CA VAL A 155 10.49 -14.63 12.20
C VAL A 155 9.97 -13.53 13.12
N GLY A 156 10.06 -12.28 12.67
CA GLY A 156 9.73 -11.09 13.45
C GLY A 156 10.89 -10.57 14.33
N GLU A 157 12.02 -11.28 14.38
CA GLU A 157 13.19 -10.80 15.10
C GLU A 157 13.80 -9.60 14.38
N MET A 158 13.91 -8.48 15.13
CA MET A 158 14.51 -7.25 14.64
C MET A 158 16.00 -7.22 15.05
N ARG A 159 16.86 -6.83 14.11
CA ARG A 159 18.31 -6.70 14.32
C ARG A 159 18.82 -5.37 13.83
N ILE A 160 19.88 -4.88 14.45
CA ILE A 160 20.64 -3.73 13.97
C ILE A 160 21.93 -4.25 13.36
N GLU A 161 22.03 -4.12 12.04
CA GLU A 161 23.23 -4.48 11.27
C GLU A 161 24.08 -3.22 10.99
N ASP A 162 25.41 -3.38 11.01
CA ASP A 162 26.40 -2.34 10.71
C ASP A 162 26.18 -1.00 11.47
N LYS A 163 25.40 -0.99 12.56
CA LYS A 163 25.03 0.17 13.38
C LYS A 163 24.12 1.22 12.68
N ASP A 164 23.73 1.01 11.45
CA ASP A 164 22.95 1.97 10.66
C ASP A 164 21.76 1.34 9.93
N LYS A 165 21.59 0.01 9.99
CA LYS A 165 20.51 -0.72 9.32
C LYS A 165 19.61 -1.41 10.32
N ILE A 166 18.32 -1.31 10.12
CA ILE A 166 17.30 -2.06 10.85
C ILE A 166 16.79 -3.16 9.93
N GLU A 167 17.00 -4.40 10.33
CA GLU A 167 16.55 -5.58 9.61
C GLU A 167 15.55 -6.37 10.46
N VAL A 168 14.49 -6.90 9.79
CA VAL A 168 13.51 -7.77 10.44
C VAL A 168 13.34 -9.03 9.61
N ASN A 169 13.46 -10.18 10.26
CA ASN A 169 13.24 -11.46 9.61
C ASN A 169 11.77 -11.63 9.24
N CYS A 170 11.50 -12.03 8.00
CA CYS A 170 10.18 -12.46 7.55
C CYS A 170 10.21 -13.92 7.08
N ASN A 171 9.10 -14.44 6.63
CA ASN A 171 8.96 -15.87 6.31
C ASN A 171 9.99 -16.41 5.30
N ASP A 172 10.43 -15.61 4.33
CA ASP A 172 11.31 -16.04 3.23
C ASP A 172 12.53 -15.13 3.02
N GLY A 173 12.87 -14.29 4.01
CA GLY A 173 14.00 -13.40 3.93
C GLY A 173 14.04 -12.32 5.00
N VAL A 174 14.66 -11.20 4.65
CA VAL A 174 14.89 -10.07 5.55
C VAL A 174 14.30 -8.80 4.96
N ILE A 175 13.55 -8.07 5.74
CA ILE A 175 13.04 -6.73 5.43
C ILE A 175 13.98 -5.70 6.02
N LYS A 176 14.55 -4.84 5.16
CA LYS A 176 15.41 -3.72 5.53
C LYS A 176 14.56 -2.47 5.63
N LEU A 177 14.40 -1.91 6.83
CA LEU A 177 13.63 -0.70 7.04
C LEU A 177 14.45 0.52 6.61
N LEU A 178 13.91 1.35 5.71
CA LEU A 178 14.63 2.49 5.13
C LEU A 178 14.14 3.85 5.65
N ASP A 179 12.83 3.99 5.77
CA ASP A 179 12.18 5.26 6.14
C ASP A 179 11.10 4.97 7.16
N ILE A 180 11.25 5.53 8.35
CA ILE A 180 10.49 5.14 9.54
C ILE A 180 10.05 6.35 10.37
N GLN A 181 9.09 6.11 11.26
CA GLN A 181 8.67 7.08 12.26
C GLN A 181 8.27 6.36 13.55
N ILE A 182 8.97 6.62 14.64
CA ILE A 182 8.53 6.19 15.97
C ILE A 182 7.53 7.22 16.55
N SER A 183 6.63 6.75 17.39
CA SER A 183 5.65 7.62 18.06
C SER A 183 6.32 8.81 18.73
N GLY A 184 5.78 10.02 18.49
CA GLY A 184 6.28 11.27 19.07
C GLY A 184 7.52 11.87 18.39
N LYS A 185 8.03 11.26 17.32
CA LYS A 185 9.17 11.76 16.52
C LYS A 185 8.75 12.09 15.10
N LYS A 186 9.61 12.81 14.38
CA LYS A 186 9.45 13.04 12.93
C LYS A 186 9.81 11.79 12.15
N ARG A 187 9.25 11.67 10.95
CA ARG A 187 9.69 10.70 9.94
C ARG A 187 11.15 10.96 9.56
N MET A 188 11.96 9.92 9.47
CA MET A 188 13.40 10.00 9.18
C MET A 188 13.92 8.71 8.58
N LYS A 189 15.10 8.73 8.02
CA LYS A 189 15.80 7.53 7.57
C LYS A 189 16.19 6.65 8.76
N ALA A 190 16.20 5.32 8.56
CA ALA A 190 16.56 4.37 9.62
C ALA A 190 17.96 4.64 10.18
N GLU A 191 18.93 5.00 9.34
CA GLU A 191 20.29 5.36 9.76
C GLU A 191 20.32 6.62 10.66
N GLU A 192 19.51 7.64 10.36
CA GLU A 192 19.41 8.84 11.21
C GLU A 192 18.80 8.52 12.56
N PHE A 193 17.77 7.66 12.55
CA PHE A 193 17.13 7.18 13.76
C PHE A 193 18.13 6.48 14.67
N LEU A 194 18.96 5.58 14.14
CA LEU A 194 19.94 4.81 14.92
C LEU A 194 21.09 5.67 15.48
N ARG A 195 21.42 6.81 14.86
CA ARG A 195 22.40 7.76 15.42
C ARG A 195 21.91 8.42 16.71
N GLY A 196 20.61 8.63 16.82
CA GLY A 196 19.98 9.34 17.96
C GLY A 196 19.24 8.44 18.95
N PHE A 197 19.00 7.19 18.60
CA PHE A 197 18.22 6.26 19.40
C PHE A 197 18.94 4.92 19.49
N ARG A 198 19.32 4.53 20.72
CA ARG A 198 19.89 3.19 20.95
C ARG A 198 18.73 2.23 21.22
N ILE A 199 18.40 1.41 20.23
CA ILE A 199 17.59 0.21 20.47
C ILE A 199 18.58 -0.79 21.14
N ARG A 200 18.35 -1.07 22.41
CA ARG A 200 19.11 -2.12 23.10
C ARG A 200 18.26 -3.39 23.04
N HIS A 201 18.83 -4.40 22.42
CA HIS A 201 18.23 -5.74 22.28
C HIS A 201 18.53 -6.61 23.50
#